data_93d5d52dbb694f2b5ff797258a1c6419
#
_entry.id   93d5d52dbb694f2b5ff797258a1c6419
#
_cell.length_a   1.000
_cell.length_b   1.000
_cell.length_c   1.000
_cell.angle_alpha   90.00
_cell.angle_beta   90.00
_cell.angle_gamma   90.00
#
_symmetry.space_group_name_H-M   'P 1'
#
loop_
_entity.id
_entity.type
_entity.pdbx_description
1 polymer ?
#
loop_
_entity_poly.entity_id
_entity_poly.type
_entity_poly.pdbx_seq_one_letter_code
_entity_poly.pdbx_strand_id
1 'polypeptide(L)'
;IFISVLIYPISGHWTWGGGWLMNGEEGSFMMNLFGTTFHDFAGSTIVHSVGGWIALVGAAILGPRIGKYGKDGKSRAIPGHNLTVAALGVFILWFGWFGFNPGSQLAASTEADAMAISHVFLTTNLAACAGGFFALAMSWMKYGKPSLSLTLNGVLAGLVGITAGCDAVAPSGAVSYTHLRAHETVLDL
;
A
#
# COMPACT_ATOMS: atom_id res chain seq x y z
N ILE A 1 -3.27 -18.17 12.06
CA ILE A 1 -2.87 -18.20 13.48
C ILE A 1 -1.43 -17.69 13.61
N PHE A 2 -0.39 -18.28 12.99
CA PHE A 2 1.01 -17.84 13.13
C PHE A 2 1.22 -16.36 12.82
N ILE A 3 0.60 -15.86 11.76
CA ILE A 3 0.71 -14.45 11.36
C ILE A 3 0.13 -13.55 12.45
N SER A 4 -1.06 -13.85 12.95
CA SER A 4 -1.80 -12.99 13.88
C SER A 4 -1.24 -13.07 15.33
N VAL A 5 -0.64 -14.20 15.71
CA VAL A 5 -0.18 -14.43 17.10
C VAL A 5 1.31 -14.18 17.27
N LEU A 6 2.10 -14.39 16.22
CA LEU A 6 3.56 -14.31 16.33
C LEU A 6 4.15 -13.19 15.46
N ILE A 7 3.95 -13.24 14.13
CA ILE A 7 4.66 -12.34 13.21
C ILE A 7 4.18 -10.90 13.37
N TYR A 8 2.88 -10.67 13.27
CA TYR A 8 2.30 -9.34 13.30
C TYR A 8 2.47 -8.62 14.65
N PRO A 9 2.25 -9.25 15.81
CA PRO A 9 2.49 -8.60 17.11
C PRO A 9 3.96 -8.21 17.32
N ILE A 10 4.91 -9.02 16.88
CA ILE A 10 6.35 -8.70 17.00
C ILE A 10 6.69 -7.50 16.13
N SER A 11 6.35 -7.53 14.84
CA SER A 11 6.64 -6.42 13.91
C SER A 11 5.89 -5.14 14.30
N GLY A 12 4.64 -5.25 14.73
CA GLY A 12 3.84 -4.13 15.22
C GLY A 12 4.41 -3.49 16.48
N HIS A 13 4.92 -4.30 17.41
CA HIS A 13 5.57 -3.79 18.61
C HIS A 13 6.82 -2.97 18.30
N TRP A 14 7.63 -3.38 17.31
CA TRP A 14 8.85 -2.64 16.94
C TRP A 14 8.57 -1.17 16.60
N THR A 15 7.41 -0.87 16.03
CA THR A 15 7.01 0.47 15.61
C THR A 15 5.95 1.08 16.54
N TRP A 16 4.76 0.46 16.64
CA TRP A 16 3.62 1.05 17.36
C TRP A 16 3.55 0.71 18.85
N GLY A 17 4.31 -0.31 19.27
CA GLY A 17 4.35 -0.76 20.66
C GLY A 17 5.49 -0.17 21.50
N GLY A 18 6.14 0.90 21.04
CA GLY A 18 7.29 1.49 21.73
C GLY A 18 8.59 0.70 21.58
N GLY A 19 8.70 -0.14 20.55
CA GLY A 19 9.88 -0.94 20.27
C GLY A 19 11.04 -0.12 19.67
N TRP A 20 12.09 -0.81 19.26
CA TRP A 20 13.39 -0.23 18.88
C TRP A 20 13.35 0.73 17.67
N LEU A 21 12.35 0.61 16.78
CA LEU A 21 12.16 1.54 15.65
C LEU A 21 11.59 2.89 16.08
N MET A 22 10.81 2.94 17.17
CA MET A 22 10.22 4.16 17.73
C MET A 22 11.03 4.78 18.85
N ASN A 23 12.13 4.14 19.28
CA ASN A 23 12.96 4.68 20.34
C ASN A 23 13.70 5.94 19.86
N GLY A 24 13.28 7.11 20.38
CA GLY A 24 13.86 8.42 20.09
C GLY A 24 14.90 8.87 21.09
N GLU A 25 15.34 8.01 22.02
CA GLU A 25 16.38 8.36 23.00
C GLU A 25 17.73 8.57 22.31
N GLU A 26 18.49 9.51 22.83
CA GLU A 26 19.87 9.75 22.39
C GLU A 26 20.69 8.47 22.59
N GLY A 27 21.39 8.04 21.54
CA GLY A 27 22.15 6.78 21.55
C GLY A 27 21.36 5.54 21.12
N SER A 28 20.06 5.65 20.85
CA SER A 28 19.29 4.53 20.28
C SER A 28 19.72 4.24 18.84
N PHE A 29 19.42 3.01 18.36
CA PHE A 29 19.80 2.57 17.01
C PHE A 29 19.31 3.52 15.90
N MET A 30 18.03 3.91 15.95
CA MET A 30 17.45 4.78 14.92
C MET A 30 18.03 6.19 14.97
N MET A 31 18.19 6.76 16.18
CA MET A 31 18.75 8.10 16.36
C MET A 31 20.22 8.17 15.95
N ASN A 32 21.00 7.13 16.24
CA ASN A 32 22.42 7.07 15.84
C ASN A 32 22.60 6.90 14.32
N LEU A 33 21.74 6.13 13.68
CA LEU A 33 21.88 5.79 12.26
C LEU A 33 21.22 6.81 11.33
N PHE A 34 20.04 7.33 11.72
CA PHE A 34 19.21 8.16 10.85
C PHE A 34 18.88 9.55 11.44
N GLY A 35 19.19 9.80 12.71
CA GLY A 35 18.84 11.05 13.39
C GLY A 35 17.32 11.24 13.63
N THR A 36 16.53 10.21 13.43
CA THR A 36 15.07 10.23 13.59
C THR A 36 14.52 8.83 13.87
N THR A 37 13.30 8.75 14.38
CA THR A 37 12.57 7.50 14.54
C THR A 37 11.90 7.07 13.24
N PHE A 38 11.55 5.79 13.13
CA PHE A 38 10.78 5.27 12.01
C PHE A 38 9.31 5.70 12.14
N HIS A 39 8.75 6.23 11.06
CA HIS A 39 7.36 6.68 11.00
C HIS A 39 6.54 5.79 10.05
N ASP A 40 5.48 5.19 10.56
CA ASP A 40 4.47 4.48 9.78
C ASP A 40 3.10 4.71 10.42
N PHE A 41 2.37 5.71 9.90
CA PHE A 41 1.13 6.18 10.52
C PHE A 41 0.03 5.10 10.51
N ALA A 42 -0.27 4.53 9.35
CA ALA A 42 -1.38 3.58 9.24
C ALA A 42 -0.96 2.19 8.76
N GLY A 43 0.31 1.95 8.39
CA GLY A 43 0.81 0.59 8.17
C GLY A 43 1.24 0.22 6.76
N SER A 44 1.83 1.13 5.96
CA SER A 44 2.43 0.69 4.69
C SER A 44 3.46 -0.42 4.90
N THR A 45 4.28 -0.30 5.94
CA THR A 45 5.30 -1.30 6.27
C THR A 45 4.73 -2.36 7.21
N ILE A 46 4.17 -1.94 8.33
CA ILE A 46 3.73 -2.84 9.40
C ILE A 46 2.58 -3.76 8.98
N VAL A 47 1.70 -3.30 8.11
CA VAL A 47 0.57 -4.09 7.62
C VAL A 47 0.83 -4.61 6.20
N HIS A 48 1.02 -3.71 5.24
CA HIS A 48 1.05 -4.09 3.83
C HIS A 48 2.37 -4.75 3.41
N SER A 49 3.53 -4.25 3.88
CA SER A 49 4.81 -4.90 3.56
C SER A 49 4.93 -6.26 4.25
N VAL A 50 4.50 -6.37 5.52
CA VAL A 50 4.43 -7.67 6.21
C VAL A 50 3.53 -8.63 5.44
N GLY A 51 2.34 -8.20 5.01
CA GLY A 51 1.44 -8.99 4.17
C GLY A 51 2.08 -9.40 2.84
N GLY A 52 2.80 -8.49 2.19
CA GLY A 52 3.51 -8.73 0.92
C GLY A 52 4.61 -9.79 1.06
N TRP A 53 5.45 -9.71 2.09
CA TRP A 53 6.48 -10.72 2.37
C TRP A 53 5.89 -12.11 2.65
N ILE A 54 4.82 -12.17 3.43
CA ILE A 54 4.12 -13.43 3.72
C ILE A 54 3.51 -14.01 2.44
N ALA A 55 2.90 -13.16 1.60
CA ALA A 55 2.34 -13.57 0.33
C ALA A 55 3.42 -14.09 -0.63
N LEU A 56 4.61 -13.46 -0.67
CA LEU A 56 5.75 -13.92 -1.46
C LEU A 56 6.20 -15.32 -1.04
N VAL A 57 6.39 -15.54 0.27
CA VAL A 57 6.77 -16.86 0.80
C VAL A 57 5.69 -17.89 0.52
N GLY A 58 4.42 -17.54 0.76
CA GLY A 58 3.29 -18.43 0.45
C GLY A 58 3.21 -18.81 -1.02
N ALA A 59 3.38 -17.84 -1.92
CA ALA A 59 3.40 -18.09 -3.37
C ALA A 59 4.59 -18.97 -3.80
N ALA A 60 5.77 -18.77 -3.21
CA ALA A 60 6.95 -19.58 -3.48
C ALA A 60 6.77 -21.06 -3.05
N ILE A 61 6.12 -21.27 -1.89
CA ILE A 61 5.84 -22.63 -1.38
C ILE A 61 4.76 -23.34 -2.20
N LEU A 62 3.66 -22.62 -2.54
CA LEU A 62 2.54 -23.19 -3.29
C LEU A 62 2.87 -23.42 -4.76
N GLY A 63 3.80 -22.67 -5.30
CA GLY A 63 4.14 -22.69 -6.72
C GLY A 63 3.07 -22.07 -7.63
N PRO A 64 3.25 -22.16 -8.95
CA PRO A 64 2.34 -21.56 -9.93
C PRO A 64 0.99 -22.29 -9.97
N ARG A 65 -0.07 -21.55 -10.29
CA ARG A 65 -1.40 -22.12 -10.53
C ARG A 65 -1.35 -23.20 -11.63
N ILE A 66 -2.18 -24.22 -11.50
CA ILE A 66 -2.37 -25.24 -12.54
C ILE A 66 -2.72 -24.56 -13.87
N GLY A 67 -1.98 -24.91 -14.93
CA GLY A 67 -2.15 -24.32 -16.25
C GLY A 67 -1.45 -22.97 -16.49
N LYS A 68 -0.75 -22.40 -15.50
CA LYS A 68 0.03 -21.16 -15.68
C LYS A 68 1.18 -21.34 -16.66
N TYR A 69 1.84 -22.48 -16.63
CA TYR A 69 2.89 -22.86 -17.59
C TYR A 69 2.46 -24.04 -18.43
N GLY A 70 2.70 -23.96 -19.73
CA GLY A 70 2.50 -25.09 -20.65
C GLY A 70 3.62 -26.15 -20.50
N LYS A 71 3.45 -27.29 -21.21
CA LYS A 71 4.50 -28.32 -21.31
C LYS A 71 5.80 -27.78 -21.95
N ASP A 72 5.70 -26.69 -22.70
CA ASP A 72 6.77 -25.94 -23.34
C ASP A 72 7.47 -24.94 -22.40
N GLY A 73 7.08 -24.89 -21.12
CA GLY A 73 7.60 -23.97 -20.12
C GLY A 73 7.12 -22.49 -20.29
N LYS A 74 6.32 -22.20 -21.31
CA LYS A 74 5.84 -20.83 -21.57
C LYS A 74 4.70 -20.45 -20.65
N SER A 75 4.75 -19.22 -20.15
CA SER A 75 3.68 -18.63 -19.33
C SER A 75 2.42 -18.41 -20.15
N ARG A 76 1.28 -18.81 -19.61
CA ARG A 76 -0.05 -18.60 -20.20
C ARG A 76 -0.86 -17.63 -19.35
N ALA A 77 -1.57 -16.72 -20.02
CA ALA A 77 -2.49 -15.82 -19.34
C ALA A 77 -3.65 -16.61 -18.70
N ILE A 78 -3.96 -16.31 -17.46
CA ILE A 78 -5.17 -16.80 -16.77
C ILE A 78 -6.02 -15.56 -16.51
N PRO A 79 -6.90 -15.17 -17.43
CA PRO A 79 -7.71 -13.96 -17.30
C PRO A 79 -8.69 -14.09 -16.13
N GLY A 80 -8.99 -12.98 -15.48
CA GLY A 80 -10.08 -12.88 -14.50
C GLY A 80 -11.43 -13.06 -15.22
N HIS A 81 -12.41 -13.63 -14.52
CA HIS A 81 -13.71 -13.91 -15.12
C HIS A 81 -14.64 -12.70 -15.21
N ASN A 82 -14.44 -11.66 -14.39
CA ASN A 82 -15.30 -10.48 -14.36
C ASN A 82 -14.56 -9.23 -13.90
N LEU A 83 -14.15 -8.38 -14.85
CA LEU A 83 -13.45 -7.13 -14.57
C LEU A 83 -14.33 -6.07 -13.91
N THR A 84 -15.64 -6.07 -14.18
CA THR A 84 -16.58 -5.13 -13.55
C THR A 84 -16.70 -5.41 -12.06
N VAL A 85 -16.80 -6.68 -11.67
CA VAL A 85 -16.81 -7.07 -10.26
C VAL A 85 -15.47 -6.77 -9.59
N ALA A 86 -14.35 -6.95 -10.30
CA ALA A 86 -13.04 -6.56 -9.81
C ALA A 86 -12.95 -5.05 -9.57
N ALA A 87 -13.47 -4.22 -10.47
CA ALA A 87 -13.54 -2.77 -10.29
C ALA A 87 -14.39 -2.41 -9.08
N LEU A 88 -15.56 -3.01 -8.91
CA LEU A 88 -16.40 -2.83 -7.71
C LEU A 88 -15.62 -3.17 -6.44
N GLY A 89 -14.87 -4.27 -6.45
CA GLY A 89 -14.02 -4.69 -5.32
C GLY A 89 -12.98 -3.61 -4.95
N VAL A 90 -12.36 -2.98 -5.94
CA VAL A 90 -11.41 -1.88 -5.70
C VAL A 90 -12.10 -0.63 -5.12
N PHE A 91 -13.30 -0.28 -5.59
CA PHE A 91 -14.08 0.82 -5.00
C PHE A 91 -14.47 0.53 -3.54
N ILE A 92 -14.84 -0.71 -3.22
CA ILE A 92 -15.15 -1.11 -1.84
C ILE A 92 -13.88 -1.02 -0.97
N LEU A 93 -12.72 -1.46 -1.47
CA LEU A 93 -11.45 -1.31 -0.78
C LEU A 93 -11.07 0.16 -0.57
N TRP A 94 -11.23 1.01 -1.59
CA TRP A 94 -10.97 2.43 -1.51
C TRP A 94 -11.87 3.10 -0.46
N PHE A 95 -13.16 2.80 -0.46
CA PHE A 95 -14.07 3.26 0.57
C PHE A 95 -13.63 2.81 1.97
N GLY A 96 -13.25 1.54 2.13
CA GLY A 96 -12.71 1.00 3.38
C GLY A 96 -11.42 1.70 3.83
N TRP A 97 -10.62 2.19 2.87
CA TRP A 97 -9.38 2.91 3.17
C TRP A 97 -9.62 4.25 3.87
N PHE A 98 -10.78 4.87 3.66
CA PHE A 98 -11.18 6.04 4.43
C PHE A 98 -11.51 5.74 5.90
N GLY A 99 -11.82 4.49 6.24
CA GLY A 99 -11.84 4.02 7.63
C GLY A 99 -10.45 3.61 8.13
N PHE A 100 -9.57 3.16 7.23
CA PHE A 100 -8.24 2.65 7.58
C PHE A 100 -7.27 3.79 7.91
N ASN A 101 -6.95 4.66 6.97
CA ASN A 101 -5.98 5.74 7.15
C ASN A 101 -6.50 6.83 8.10
N PRO A 102 -7.63 7.50 7.87
CA PRO A 102 -8.15 8.48 8.82
C PRO A 102 -8.48 7.90 10.20
N GLY A 103 -8.94 6.65 10.26
CA GLY A 103 -9.20 5.96 11.53
C GLY A 103 -7.94 5.72 12.37
N SER A 104 -6.75 5.73 11.75
CA SER A 104 -5.46 5.60 12.45
C SER A 104 -5.10 6.83 13.27
N GLN A 105 -5.87 7.95 13.19
CA GLN A 105 -5.77 9.07 14.11
C GLN A 105 -6.14 8.66 15.55
N LEU A 106 -6.95 7.63 15.73
CA LEU A 106 -7.36 7.04 17.01
C LEU A 106 -8.08 8.01 17.97
N ALA A 107 -8.32 9.24 17.56
CA ALA A 107 -9.02 10.28 18.32
C ALA A 107 -9.84 11.15 17.36
N ALA A 108 -11.01 11.62 17.83
CA ALA A 108 -11.91 12.50 17.05
C ALA A 108 -12.64 13.50 17.97
N SER A 109 -12.04 13.86 19.11
CA SER A 109 -12.69 14.65 20.13
C SER A 109 -12.36 16.13 20.09
N THR A 110 -11.34 16.53 19.34
CA THR A 110 -10.86 17.90 19.24
C THR A 110 -10.93 18.42 17.81
N GLU A 111 -10.88 19.75 17.64
CA GLU A 111 -10.76 20.38 16.33
C GLU A 111 -9.46 19.96 15.62
N ALA A 112 -8.37 19.80 16.37
CA ALA A 112 -7.11 19.31 15.84
C ALA A 112 -7.23 17.90 15.28
N ASP A 113 -7.94 16.99 15.96
CA ASP A 113 -8.22 15.65 15.45
C ASP A 113 -9.03 15.69 14.16
N ALA A 114 -10.07 16.53 14.12
CA ALA A 114 -10.90 16.70 12.92
C ALA A 114 -10.10 17.23 11.73
N MET A 115 -9.19 18.17 11.95
CA MET A 115 -8.26 18.69 10.94
C MET A 115 -7.31 17.60 10.43
N ALA A 116 -6.69 16.84 11.34
CA ALA A 116 -5.81 15.73 11.00
C ALA A 116 -6.53 14.65 10.19
N ILE A 117 -7.71 14.23 10.63
CA ILE A 117 -8.57 13.28 9.90
C ILE A 117 -8.89 13.80 8.49
N SER A 118 -9.27 15.07 8.35
CA SER A 118 -9.59 15.69 7.05
C SER A 118 -8.39 15.73 6.13
N HIS A 119 -7.19 16.04 6.66
CA HIS A 119 -5.94 16.01 5.92
C HIS A 119 -5.63 14.60 5.41
N VAL A 120 -5.74 13.57 6.26
CA VAL A 120 -5.50 12.18 5.90
C VAL A 120 -6.50 11.67 4.86
N PHE A 121 -7.78 12.10 4.92
CA PHE A 121 -8.76 11.83 3.86
C PHE A 121 -8.29 12.38 2.51
N LEU A 122 -7.86 13.63 2.49
CA LEU A 122 -7.42 14.32 1.28
C LEU A 122 -6.19 13.63 0.66
N THR A 123 -5.15 13.40 1.44
CA THR A 123 -3.90 12.78 0.96
C THR A 123 -4.12 11.35 0.48
N THR A 124 -4.94 10.58 1.19
CA THR A 124 -5.34 9.21 0.80
C THR A 124 -6.08 9.20 -0.54
N ASN A 125 -7.06 10.10 -0.71
CA ASN A 125 -7.83 10.19 -1.94
C ASN A 125 -6.96 10.63 -3.13
N LEU A 126 -6.12 11.64 -2.94
CA LEU A 126 -5.21 12.13 -3.99
C LEU A 126 -4.22 11.04 -4.44
N ALA A 127 -3.68 10.28 -3.50
CA ALA A 127 -2.78 9.17 -3.82
C ALA A 127 -3.48 8.08 -4.63
N ALA A 128 -4.70 7.69 -4.28
CA ALA A 128 -5.48 6.72 -5.04
C ALA A 128 -5.77 7.20 -6.47
N CYS A 129 -6.22 8.44 -6.62
CA CYS A 129 -6.49 9.06 -7.92
C CYS A 129 -5.22 9.14 -8.78
N ALA A 130 -4.11 9.61 -8.20
CA ALA A 130 -2.83 9.72 -8.89
C ALA A 130 -2.32 8.35 -9.35
N GLY A 131 -2.34 7.34 -8.48
CA GLY A 131 -1.94 5.98 -8.81
C GLY A 131 -2.73 5.39 -9.98
N GLY A 132 -4.05 5.53 -9.94
CA GLY A 132 -4.94 5.10 -11.03
C GLY A 132 -4.66 5.85 -12.32
N PHE A 133 -4.55 7.17 -12.26
CA PHE A 133 -4.30 8.01 -13.44
C PHE A 133 -2.96 7.68 -14.11
N PHE A 134 -1.87 7.61 -13.35
CA PHE A 134 -0.55 7.32 -13.92
C PHE A 134 -0.47 5.88 -14.45
N ALA A 135 -1.05 4.89 -13.77
CA ALA A 135 -1.11 3.52 -14.28
C ALA A 135 -1.93 3.41 -15.56
N LEU A 136 -3.05 4.15 -15.66
CA LEU A 136 -3.85 4.25 -16.88
C LEU A 136 -3.02 4.84 -18.02
N ALA A 137 -2.41 6.00 -17.81
CA ALA A 137 -1.60 6.70 -18.81
C ALA A 137 -0.42 5.83 -19.28
N MET A 138 0.31 5.23 -18.35
CA MET A 138 1.45 4.36 -18.67
C MET A 138 1.03 3.11 -19.44
N SER A 139 -0.07 2.46 -19.03
CA SER A 139 -0.57 1.30 -19.77
C SER A 139 -1.00 1.68 -21.19
N TRP A 140 -1.59 2.86 -21.36
CA TRP A 140 -1.99 3.36 -22.66
C TRP A 140 -0.76 3.63 -23.55
N MET A 141 0.26 4.31 -23.03
CA MET A 141 1.50 4.55 -23.78
C MET A 141 2.23 3.26 -24.14
N LYS A 142 2.31 2.30 -23.21
CA LYS A 142 3.07 1.04 -23.41
C LYS A 142 2.36 0.06 -24.35
N TYR A 143 1.04 -0.05 -24.25
CA TYR A 143 0.26 -1.08 -24.95
C TYR A 143 -0.67 -0.54 -26.04
N GLY A 144 -0.69 0.77 -26.29
CA GLY A 144 -1.55 1.42 -27.26
C GLY A 144 -3.03 1.48 -26.89
N LYS A 145 -3.40 0.95 -25.74
CA LYS A 145 -4.77 0.97 -25.17
C LYS A 145 -4.71 0.94 -23.65
N PRO A 146 -5.68 1.59 -22.96
CA PRO A 146 -5.75 1.55 -21.51
C PRO A 146 -6.08 0.15 -21.00
N SER A 147 -5.49 -0.23 -19.88
CA SER A 147 -5.75 -1.51 -19.21
C SER A 147 -6.48 -1.26 -17.88
N LEU A 148 -7.71 -1.74 -17.78
CA LEU A 148 -8.49 -1.61 -16.54
C LEU A 148 -7.77 -2.29 -15.36
N SER A 149 -7.23 -3.49 -15.55
CA SER A 149 -6.54 -4.22 -14.49
C SER A 149 -5.33 -3.45 -13.95
N LEU A 150 -4.51 -2.84 -14.84
CA LEU A 150 -3.37 -2.03 -14.43
C LEU A 150 -3.81 -0.74 -13.73
N THR A 151 -4.88 -0.11 -14.22
CA THR A 151 -5.47 1.08 -13.58
C THR A 151 -5.92 0.77 -12.15
N LEU A 152 -6.63 -0.33 -11.95
CA LEU A 152 -7.09 -0.77 -10.63
C LEU A 152 -5.92 -1.09 -9.69
N ASN A 153 -4.89 -1.76 -10.19
CA ASN A 153 -3.66 -1.99 -9.43
C ASN A 153 -2.96 -0.69 -9.07
N GLY A 154 -2.95 0.30 -9.98
CA GLY A 154 -2.41 1.63 -9.70
C GLY A 154 -3.13 2.35 -8.57
N VAL A 155 -4.47 2.28 -8.52
CA VAL A 155 -5.28 2.81 -7.40
C VAL A 155 -4.83 2.17 -6.08
N LEU A 156 -4.76 0.84 -6.04
CA LEU A 156 -4.35 0.11 -4.83
C LEU A 156 -2.89 0.41 -4.44
N ALA A 157 -1.99 0.49 -5.41
CA ALA A 157 -0.59 0.86 -5.15
C ALA A 157 -0.48 2.26 -4.54
N GLY A 158 -1.30 3.22 -5.02
CA GLY A 158 -1.40 4.55 -4.45
C GLY A 158 -1.89 4.54 -3.00
N LEU A 159 -2.95 3.80 -2.73
CA LEU A 159 -3.50 3.64 -1.38
C LEU A 159 -2.49 3.02 -0.41
N VAL A 160 -1.85 1.91 -0.81
CA VAL A 160 -0.82 1.26 0.00
C VAL A 160 0.38 2.17 0.22
N GLY A 161 0.84 2.85 -0.83
CA GLY A 161 2.01 3.71 -0.77
C GLY A 161 1.86 4.86 0.21
N ILE A 162 0.71 5.55 0.19
CA ILE A 162 0.47 6.73 1.04
C ILE A 162 0.24 6.38 2.52
N THR A 163 -0.11 5.13 2.82
CA THR A 163 -0.59 4.70 4.15
C THR A 163 0.37 4.99 5.30
N ALA A 164 1.70 4.95 5.07
CA ALA A 164 2.69 5.27 6.12
C ALA A 164 2.80 6.76 6.44
N GLY A 165 2.68 7.61 5.43
CA GLY A 165 2.95 9.04 5.55
C GLY A 165 1.74 9.93 5.26
N CYS A 166 0.53 9.39 5.27
CA CYS A 166 -0.68 10.14 4.90
C CYS A 166 -0.98 11.33 5.82
N ASP A 167 -0.50 11.30 7.05
CA ASP A 167 -0.57 12.36 8.04
C ASP A 167 0.49 13.45 7.85
N ALA A 168 1.67 13.08 7.33
CA ALA A 168 2.86 13.93 7.31
C ALA A 168 3.13 14.60 5.96
N VAL A 169 2.62 14.07 4.84
CA VAL A 169 2.90 14.60 3.51
C VAL A 169 1.91 15.70 3.11
N ALA A 170 2.40 16.71 2.40
CA ALA A 170 1.52 17.70 1.78
C ALA A 170 0.69 17.04 0.64
N PRO A 171 -0.48 17.61 0.27
CA PRO A 171 -1.31 17.08 -0.82
C PRO A 171 -0.57 16.89 -2.16
N SER A 172 0.34 17.81 -2.51
CA SER A 172 1.20 17.69 -3.68
C SER A 172 2.20 16.53 -3.56
N GLY A 173 2.72 16.30 -2.34
CA GLY A 173 3.59 15.17 -2.02
C GLY A 173 2.87 13.83 -2.20
N ALA A 174 1.60 13.73 -1.81
CA ALA A 174 0.80 12.52 -2.00
C ALA A 174 0.69 12.14 -3.49
N VAL A 175 0.51 13.11 -4.38
CA VAL A 175 0.49 12.89 -5.84
C VAL A 175 1.86 12.48 -6.37
N SER A 176 2.92 13.22 -5.99
CA SER A 176 4.29 12.99 -6.50
C SER A 176 4.86 11.65 -6.05
N TYR A 177 4.61 11.26 -4.80
CA TYR A 177 5.06 9.98 -4.26
C TYR A 177 4.38 8.79 -4.95
N THR A 178 3.12 8.93 -5.26
CA THR A 178 2.30 7.85 -5.81
C THR A 178 2.59 7.58 -7.27
N HIS A 179 2.93 8.61 -8.09
CA HIS A 179 3.19 8.37 -9.50
C HIS A 179 4.45 7.51 -9.72
N LEU A 180 5.46 7.62 -8.87
CA LEU A 180 6.65 6.77 -8.93
C LEU A 180 6.29 5.29 -8.69
N ARG A 181 5.43 5.00 -7.70
CA ARG A 181 4.93 3.65 -7.42
C ARG A 181 4.08 3.08 -8.56
N ALA A 182 3.24 3.90 -9.19
CA ALA A 182 2.43 3.47 -10.33
C ALA A 182 3.29 3.08 -11.54
N HIS A 183 4.43 3.75 -11.74
CA HIS A 183 5.41 3.39 -12.76
C HIS A 183 5.97 1.98 -12.57
N GLU A 184 6.41 1.65 -11.37
CA GLU A 184 6.95 0.32 -11.04
C GLU A 184 5.92 -0.78 -11.35
N THR A 185 4.66 -0.59 -10.94
CA THR A 185 3.57 -1.56 -11.16
C THR A 185 3.34 -1.90 -12.65
N VAL A 186 3.63 -0.97 -13.56
CA VAL A 186 3.41 -1.16 -15.01
C VAL A 186 4.67 -1.68 -15.73
N LEU A 187 5.86 -1.44 -15.17
CA LEU A 187 7.12 -1.84 -15.80
C LEU A 187 7.48 -3.30 -15.52
N ASP A 188 7.04 -3.85 -14.38
CA ASP A 188 7.37 -5.21 -13.92
C ASP A 188 6.39 -6.29 -14.42
N LEU A 189 5.40 -5.96 -15.26
CA LEU A 189 4.43 -6.86 -15.88
C LEU A 189 4.69 -7.04 -17.37
#